data_0a2ed79bd836575cdba8462a7fa5bc8b
#
_entry.id   0a2ed79bd836575cdba8462a7fa5bc8b
#
_cell.length_a   1.000
_cell.length_b   1.000
_cell.length_c   1.000
_cell.angle_alpha   90.00
_cell.angle_beta   90.00
_cell.angle_gamma   90.00
#
_symmetry.space_group_name_H-M   'P 1'
#
loop_
_entity.id
_entity.type
_entity.pdbx_description
1 polymer ?
#
loop_
_entity_poly.entity_id
_entity_poly.type
_entity_poly.pdbx_seq_one_letter_code
_entity_poly.pdbx_strand_id
1 'polypeptide(L)'
;MLFRSVTPGTPGTATLAGVFTGCKYLSVSQKRTVWSNFWGAADVASGNNVEVYYVNDPNAKFVAQVGGSTSTGLAATDIGANVQFNYGTPSTASGVSGAYIDITVTPTTTNTLPFRVVSLVTDPPGSNGTSTGAYNYAVVAFNNVATKQLTGI
;
A
#
# COMPACT_ATOMS: atom_id res chain seq x y z
N MET A 1 19.91 7.92 5.93
CA MET A 1 20.21 6.88 4.94
C MET A 1 19.76 7.39 3.59
N LEU A 2 20.67 7.52 2.63
CA LEU A 2 20.34 8.05 1.30
C LEU A 2 19.96 6.86 0.41
N PHE A 3 18.70 6.70 0.07
CA PHE A 3 18.30 5.71 -0.93
C PHE A 3 18.61 6.27 -2.32
N ARG A 4 19.36 5.53 -3.12
CA ARG A 4 19.68 5.91 -4.51
C ARG A 4 18.55 5.58 -5.49
N SER A 5 17.61 4.73 -5.09
CA SER A 5 16.43 4.38 -5.89
C SER A 5 15.32 3.87 -4.99
N VAL A 6 14.09 4.14 -5.38
CA VAL A 6 12.86 3.60 -4.77
C VAL A 6 12.11 2.86 -5.87
N THR A 7 11.78 1.61 -5.62
CA THR A 7 11.01 0.77 -6.54
C THR A 7 9.72 0.32 -5.87
N PRO A 8 8.64 0.08 -6.62
CA PRO A 8 7.47 -0.58 -6.08
C PRO A 8 7.82 -1.92 -5.45
N GLY A 9 7.22 -2.23 -4.31
CA GLY A 9 7.38 -3.54 -3.69
C GLY A 9 6.81 -4.64 -4.58
N THR A 10 7.48 -5.78 -4.65
CA THR A 10 6.99 -6.93 -5.40
C THR A 10 6.10 -7.78 -4.51
N PRO A 11 4.83 -8.03 -4.88
CA PRO A 11 3.94 -8.92 -4.13
C PRO A 11 4.59 -10.30 -3.91
N GLY A 12 4.45 -10.84 -2.72
CA GLY A 12 4.93 -12.18 -2.37
C GLY A 12 6.39 -12.31 -1.96
N THR A 13 7.25 -11.33 -2.20
CA THR A 13 8.70 -11.51 -2.04
C THR A 13 9.40 -10.46 -1.19
N ALA A 14 8.77 -9.33 -0.93
CA ALA A 14 9.50 -8.18 -0.41
C ALA A 14 9.17 -7.87 1.05
N THR A 15 10.21 -7.67 1.82
CA THR A 15 10.12 -6.84 3.02
C THR A 15 9.95 -5.38 2.57
N LEU A 16 8.80 -4.81 2.82
CA LEU A 16 8.50 -3.44 2.43
C LEU A 16 9.30 -2.45 3.27
N ALA A 17 9.76 -1.36 2.66
CA ALA A 17 10.33 -0.22 3.39
C ALA A 17 9.23 0.64 4.05
N GLY A 18 8.05 0.67 3.45
CA GLY A 18 6.90 1.43 3.94
C GLY A 18 5.86 1.67 2.85
N VAL A 19 4.86 2.46 3.16
CA VAL A 19 3.80 2.87 2.22
C VAL A 19 4.11 4.26 1.69
N PHE A 20 4.26 4.40 0.38
CA PHE A 20 4.54 5.65 -0.31
C PHE A 20 3.38 6.64 -0.13
N THR A 21 3.71 7.90 0.20
CA THR A 21 2.72 8.98 0.40
C THR A 21 2.90 10.14 -0.57
N GLY A 22 4.04 10.25 -1.22
CA GLY A 22 4.29 11.30 -2.19
C GLY A 22 5.76 11.53 -2.44
N CYS A 23 6.03 12.46 -3.36
CA CYS A 23 7.39 12.88 -3.69
C CYS A 23 7.44 14.37 -3.99
N LYS A 24 8.63 14.95 -3.84
CA LYS A 24 8.93 16.33 -4.15
C LYS A 24 10.05 16.37 -5.18
N TYR A 25 9.88 17.12 -6.24
CA TYR A 25 10.83 17.20 -7.34
C TYR A 25 10.75 18.53 -8.10
N LEU A 26 11.77 18.83 -8.93
CA LEU A 26 11.73 19.94 -9.84
C LEU A 26 10.95 19.54 -11.11
N SER A 27 9.80 20.17 -11.33
CA SER A 27 8.94 19.92 -12.49
C SER A 27 9.47 20.61 -13.74
N VAL A 28 9.53 19.87 -14.84
CA VAL A 28 9.88 20.42 -16.17
C VAL A 28 8.75 21.29 -16.69
N SER A 29 7.52 20.88 -16.54
CA SER A 29 6.35 21.61 -17.05
C SER A 29 6.05 22.87 -16.26
N GLN A 30 6.16 22.84 -14.95
CA GLN A 30 5.85 23.97 -14.06
C GLN A 30 7.04 24.88 -13.75
N LYS A 31 8.28 24.48 -14.14
CA LYS A 31 9.53 25.22 -13.90
C LYS A 31 9.76 25.57 -12.40
N ARG A 32 9.24 24.77 -11.50
CA ARG A 32 9.37 24.96 -10.04
C ARG A 32 9.38 23.62 -9.31
N THR A 33 9.81 23.64 -8.06
CA THR A 33 9.68 22.50 -7.17
C THR A 33 8.21 22.27 -6.84
N VAL A 34 7.74 21.04 -7.05
CA VAL A 34 6.37 20.60 -6.78
C VAL A 34 6.35 19.40 -5.86
N TRP A 35 5.27 19.24 -5.14
CA TRP A 35 4.94 18.01 -4.44
C TRP A 35 3.84 17.27 -5.20
N SER A 36 3.97 15.95 -5.29
CA SER A 36 2.99 15.09 -5.97
C SER A 36 2.72 13.85 -5.15
N ASN A 37 1.48 13.39 -5.14
CA ASN A 37 1.07 12.14 -4.52
C ASN A 37 1.36 10.90 -5.40
N PHE A 38 1.90 11.11 -6.60
CA PHE A 38 2.32 10.05 -7.51
C PHE A 38 3.65 10.39 -8.18
N TRP A 39 4.32 9.38 -8.73
CA TRP A 39 5.55 9.55 -9.47
C TRP A 39 5.31 9.98 -10.92
N GLY A 40 5.57 11.23 -11.22
CA GLY A 40 5.46 11.80 -12.56
C GLY A 40 6.78 11.77 -13.32
N ALA A 41 7.32 10.60 -13.63
CA ALA A 41 8.68 10.41 -14.16
C ALA A 41 9.03 11.33 -15.36
N ALA A 42 8.09 11.56 -16.28
CA ALA A 42 8.29 12.41 -17.45
C ALA A 42 8.38 13.91 -17.11
N ASP A 43 7.87 14.32 -15.97
CA ASP A 43 7.86 15.72 -15.51
C ASP A 43 9.05 16.05 -14.58
N VAL A 44 9.86 15.08 -14.22
CA VAL A 44 11.04 15.29 -13.38
C VAL A 44 12.18 15.84 -14.22
N ALA A 45 12.73 16.99 -13.82
CA ALA A 45 13.87 17.59 -14.50
C ALA A 45 15.11 16.68 -14.37
N SER A 46 15.74 16.39 -15.52
CA SER A 46 16.90 15.52 -15.59
C SER A 46 18.05 16.00 -14.71
N GLY A 47 18.71 15.07 -14.05
CA GLY A 47 19.86 15.36 -13.18
C GLY A 47 19.48 15.92 -11.80
N ASN A 48 18.20 16.09 -11.49
CA ASN A 48 17.76 16.56 -10.20
C ASN A 48 17.37 15.41 -9.25
N ASN A 49 17.61 15.63 -7.96
CA ASN A 49 17.20 14.70 -6.93
C ASN A 49 15.69 14.74 -6.73
N VAL A 50 15.13 13.59 -6.39
CA VAL A 50 13.74 13.45 -5.97
C VAL A 50 13.71 13.06 -4.50
N GLU A 51 12.93 13.77 -3.74
CA GLU A 51 12.68 13.49 -2.33
C GLU A 51 11.40 12.67 -2.22
N VAL A 52 11.50 11.45 -1.68
CA VAL A 52 10.40 10.51 -1.57
C VAL A 52 9.94 10.43 -0.11
N TYR A 53 8.64 10.52 0.10
CA TYR A 53 7.99 10.41 1.40
C TYR A 53 7.25 9.09 1.51
N TYR A 54 7.42 8.41 2.63
CA TYR A 54 6.72 7.17 2.92
C TYR A 54 6.52 6.97 4.42
N VAL A 55 5.43 6.30 4.78
CA VAL A 55 5.14 5.91 6.15
C VAL A 55 5.86 4.60 6.44
N ASN A 56 6.75 4.60 7.42
CA ASN A 56 7.49 3.43 7.88
C ASN A 56 7.31 3.13 9.38
N ASP A 57 6.38 3.83 10.04
CA ASP A 57 6.03 3.55 11.44
C ASP A 57 5.44 2.14 11.54
N PRO A 58 6.06 1.22 12.31
CA PRO A 58 5.58 -0.16 12.45
C PRO A 58 4.18 -0.27 13.07
N ASN A 59 3.70 0.79 13.73
CA ASN A 59 2.38 0.85 14.33
C ASN A 59 1.32 1.53 13.44
N ALA A 60 1.72 2.05 12.29
CA ALA A 60 0.80 2.68 11.36
C ALA A 60 -0.27 1.69 10.87
N LYS A 61 -1.48 2.22 10.71
CA LYS A 61 -2.63 1.50 10.17
C LYS A 61 -3.11 2.20 8.92
N PHE A 62 -3.58 1.41 7.97
CA PHE A 62 -4.03 1.88 6.66
C PHE A 62 -5.41 1.33 6.37
N VAL A 63 -6.27 2.14 5.77
CA VAL A 63 -7.49 1.66 5.12
C VAL A 63 -7.13 1.26 3.71
N ALA A 64 -7.39 0.03 3.34
CA ALA A 64 -7.11 -0.48 2.01
C ALA A 64 -8.34 -1.20 1.45
N GLN A 65 -8.54 -1.05 0.14
CA GLN A 65 -9.54 -1.84 -0.57
C GLN A 65 -9.07 -3.27 -0.71
N VAL A 66 -9.99 -4.21 -0.61
CA VAL A 66 -9.75 -5.63 -0.88
C VAL A 66 -10.03 -5.90 -2.35
N GLY A 67 -9.19 -6.69 -2.99
CA GLY A 67 -9.32 -7.05 -4.39
C GLY A 67 -8.86 -8.47 -4.67
N GLY A 68 -8.74 -8.80 -5.95
CA GLY A 68 -8.36 -10.14 -6.40
C GLY A 68 -9.54 -11.09 -6.58
N SER A 69 -10.72 -10.75 -6.08
CA SER A 69 -11.96 -11.50 -6.28
C SER A 69 -13.10 -10.55 -6.64
N THR A 70 -13.98 -11.00 -7.53
CA THR A 70 -15.20 -10.27 -7.93
C THR A 70 -16.44 -10.70 -7.15
N SER A 71 -16.32 -11.73 -6.32
CA SER A 71 -17.45 -12.32 -5.60
C SER A 71 -17.29 -12.32 -4.08
N THR A 72 -16.06 -12.25 -3.58
CA THR A 72 -15.75 -12.36 -2.16
C THR A 72 -14.85 -11.23 -1.71
N GLY A 73 -14.91 -10.88 -0.42
CA GLY A 73 -14.01 -9.98 0.26
C GLY A 73 -13.44 -10.63 1.52
N LEU A 74 -12.77 -9.86 2.35
CA LEU A 74 -12.36 -10.31 3.69
C LEU A 74 -13.59 -10.47 4.59
N ALA A 75 -13.61 -11.54 5.37
CA ALA A 75 -14.64 -11.83 6.37
C ALA A 75 -14.17 -11.46 7.78
N ALA A 76 -15.09 -11.43 8.73
CA ALA A 76 -14.77 -11.20 10.15
C ALA A 76 -13.80 -12.26 10.71
N THR A 77 -13.82 -13.46 10.17
CA THR A 77 -12.91 -14.57 10.53
C THR A 77 -11.47 -14.30 10.11
N ASP A 78 -11.23 -13.38 9.15
CA ASP A 78 -9.89 -13.04 8.66
C ASP A 78 -9.22 -11.95 9.51
N ILE A 79 -9.92 -11.40 10.49
CA ILE A 79 -9.33 -10.43 11.43
C ILE A 79 -8.21 -11.12 12.22
N GLY A 80 -7.03 -10.51 12.19
CA GLY A 80 -5.82 -11.06 12.78
C GLY A 80 -4.96 -11.89 11.82
N ALA A 81 -5.49 -12.30 10.68
CA ALA A 81 -4.72 -12.99 9.64
C ALA A 81 -3.77 -12.05 8.90
N ASN A 82 -2.70 -12.61 8.38
CA ASN A 82 -1.76 -11.90 7.54
C ASN A 82 -2.18 -11.99 6.08
N VAL A 83 -1.96 -10.90 5.33
CA VAL A 83 -2.44 -10.73 3.97
C VAL A 83 -1.37 -10.14 3.07
N GLN A 84 -1.49 -10.45 1.79
CA GLN A 84 -0.66 -9.93 0.72
C GLN A 84 -1.28 -8.64 0.16
N PHE A 85 -0.46 -7.85 -0.50
CA PHE A 85 -0.94 -6.76 -1.35
C PHE A 85 -0.71 -7.10 -2.83
N ASN A 86 -1.41 -6.41 -3.68
CA ASN A 86 -1.16 -6.37 -5.12
C ASN A 86 -1.49 -4.99 -5.65
N TYR A 87 -1.20 -4.73 -6.91
CA TYR A 87 -1.52 -3.45 -7.53
C TYR A 87 -2.02 -3.66 -8.96
N GLY A 88 -3.07 -2.92 -9.30
CA GLY A 88 -3.59 -2.78 -10.65
C GLY A 88 -2.91 -1.63 -11.39
N THR A 89 -3.52 -1.20 -12.48
CA THR A 89 -3.05 -0.04 -13.23
C THR A 89 -3.29 1.25 -12.43
N PRO A 90 -2.25 2.03 -12.13
CA PRO A 90 -2.42 3.30 -11.45
C PRO A 90 -3.09 4.33 -12.35
N SER A 91 -3.82 5.28 -11.76
CA SER A 91 -4.41 6.40 -12.47
C SER A 91 -3.61 7.67 -12.22
N THR A 92 -2.92 8.17 -13.23
CA THR A 92 -2.19 9.45 -13.15
C THR A 92 -3.11 10.65 -13.07
N ALA A 93 -4.34 10.53 -13.58
CA ALA A 93 -5.33 11.60 -13.54
C ALA A 93 -5.88 11.84 -12.12
N SER A 94 -6.09 10.78 -11.35
CA SER A 94 -6.60 10.86 -9.97
C SER A 94 -5.51 10.74 -8.90
N GLY A 95 -4.31 10.29 -9.27
CA GLY A 95 -3.22 9.99 -8.33
C GLY A 95 -3.45 8.72 -7.51
N VAL A 96 -4.42 7.88 -7.90
CA VAL A 96 -4.71 6.62 -7.21
C VAL A 96 -3.73 5.55 -7.64
N SER A 97 -3.09 4.89 -6.68
CA SER A 97 -2.05 3.89 -6.94
C SER A 97 -2.57 2.57 -7.52
N GLY A 98 -3.86 2.28 -7.37
CA GLY A 98 -4.43 0.97 -7.71
C GLY A 98 -3.96 -0.17 -6.80
N ALA A 99 -3.30 0.14 -5.69
CA ALA A 99 -2.89 -0.88 -4.72
C ALA A 99 -4.09 -1.38 -3.91
N TYR A 100 -4.11 -2.67 -3.62
CA TYR A 100 -5.19 -3.32 -2.87
C TYR A 100 -4.66 -4.51 -2.07
N ILE A 101 -5.44 -4.96 -1.10
CA ILE A 101 -5.18 -6.22 -0.38
C ILE A 101 -5.66 -7.38 -1.25
N ASP A 102 -4.73 -8.28 -1.58
CA ASP A 102 -4.98 -9.37 -2.50
C ASP A 102 -5.45 -10.62 -1.75
N ILE A 103 -6.69 -11.03 -2.01
CA ILE A 103 -7.30 -12.24 -1.44
C ILE A 103 -7.27 -13.44 -2.40
N THR A 104 -6.62 -13.33 -3.56
CA THR A 104 -6.27 -14.52 -4.35
C THR A 104 -5.30 -15.42 -3.59
N VAL A 105 -4.50 -14.80 -2.71
CA VAL A 105 -3.75 -15.51 -1.68
C VAL A 105 -4.59 -15.49 -0.42
N THR A 106 -5.08 -16.66 -0.01
CA THR A 106 -5.92 -16.80 1.19
C THR A 106 -5.25 -16.18 2.41
N PRO A 107 -5.97 -15.38 3.22
CA PRO A 107 -5.46 -14.88 4.48
C PRO A 107 -4.92 -16.01 5.37
N THR A 108 -3.76 -15.83 5.97
CA THR A 108 -3.02 -16.91 6.64
C THR A 108 -2.28 -16.42 7.88
N THR A 109 -1.68 -17.31 8.63
CA THR A 109 -0.80 -17.01 9.75
C THR A 109 0.67 -16.82 9.34
N THR A 110 0.98 -16.91 8.05
CA THR A 110 2.35 -16.78 7.53
C THR A 110 2.97 -15.43 7.88
N ASN A 111 4.02 -15.44 8.66
CA ASN A 111 4.65 -14.23 9.20
C ASN A 111 5.42 -13.40 8.16
N THR A 112 5.73 -13.95 7.00
CA THR A 112 6.44 -13.25 5.92
C THR A 112 5.54 -12.30 5.13
N LEU A 113 4.21 -12.39 5.28
CA LEU A 113 3.29 -11.48 4.60
C LEU A 113 3.35 -10.06 5.17
N PRO A 114 3.25 -9.02 4.32
CA PRO A 114 3.57 -7.65 4.72
C PRO A 114 2.55 -6.99 5.63
N PHE A 115 1.29 -7.39 5.54
CA PHE A 115 0.21 -6.76 6.29
C PHE A 115 -0.56 -7.76 7.14
N ARG A 116 -1.21 -7.24 8.20
CA ARG A 116 -2.15 -7.97 9.04
C ARG A 116 -3.48 -7.23 9.05
N VAL A 117 -4.58 -7.98 8.94
CA VAL A 117 -5.94 -7.43 9.08
C VAL A 117 -6.20 -7.09 10.53
N VAL A 118 -6.56 -5.83 10.78
CA VAL A 118 -6.88 -5.32 12.13
C VAL A 118 -8.39 -5.31 12.35
N SER A 119 -9.14 -4.82 11.37
CA SER A 119 -10.59 -4.77 11.38
C SER A 119 -11.13 -4.60 9.97
N LEU A 120 -12.40 -4.88 9.78
CA LEU A 120 -13.13 -4.47 8.58
C LEU A 120 -13.66 -3.05 8.76
N VAL A 121 -13.76 -2.31 7.66
CA VAL A 121 -14.44 -1.01 7.66
C VAL A 121 -15.94 -1.28 7.51
N THR A 122 -16.71 -0.91 8.52
CA THR A 122 -18.16 -1.18 8.60
C THR A 122 -19.00 0.09 8.50
N ASP A 123 -18.39 1.26 8.39
CA ASP A 123 -19.07 2.55 8.34
C ASP A 123 -18.49 3.43 7.21
N PRO A 124 -19.31 3.94 6.30
CA PRO A 124 -20.77 3.77 6.22
C PRO A 124 -21.17 2.35 5.76
N PRO A 125 -22.36 1.88 6.20
CA PRO A 125 -22.90 0.61 5.75
C PRO A 125 -23.23 0.68 4.25
N GLY A 126 -22.83 -0.31 3.50
CA GLY A 126 -23.05 -0.37 2.05
C GLY A 126 -22.07 -1.28 1.35
N SER A 127 -22.29 -1.52 0.08
CA SER A 127 -21.62 -2.57 -0.70
C SER A 127 -20.10 -2.42 -0.80
N ASN A 128 -19.54 -1.25 -0.58
CA ASN A 128 -18.11 -1.00 -0.71
C ASN A 128 -17.41 -0.62 0.61
N GLY A 129 -18.09 -0.67 1.72
CA GLY A 129 -17.50 -0.32 3.02
C GLY A 129 -17.82 -1.31 4.11
N THR A 130 -18.72 -2.25 3.83
CA THR A 130 -19.30 -3.05 4.87
C THR A 130 -19.17 -4.51 4.63
N SER A 131 -18.70 -5.20 5.59
CA SER A 131 -18.86 -6.64 5.62
C SER A 131 -18.16 -7.42 4.49
N THR A 132 -18.57 -8.60 4.24
CA THR A 132 -17.93 -9.68 3.52
C THR A 132 -18.03 -9.63 1.99
N GLY A 133 -18.57 -8.55 1.41
CA GLY A 133 -18.74 -8.42 -0.05
C GLY A 133 -17.43 -8.17 -0.80
N ALA A 134 -17.43 -8.45 -2.09
CA ALA A 134 -16.31 -8.13 -2.97
C ALA A 134 -15.94 -6.64 -2.89
N TYR A 135 -14.64 -6.34 -2.98
CA TYR A 135 -14.10 -5.00 -2.91
C TYR A 135 -14.40 -4.23 -1.61
N ASN A 136 -14.64 -4.95 -0.52
CA ASN A 136 -14.80 -4.33 0.79
C ASN A 136 -13.51 -3.64 1.25
N TYR A 137 -13.58 -2.88 2.33
CA TYR A 137 -12.43 -2.18 2.89
C TYR A 137 -12.03 -2.79 4.23
N ALA A 138 -10.73 -2.88 4.44
CA ALA A 138 -10.16 -3.34 5.70
C ALA A 138 -9.15 -2.34 6.24
N VAL A 139 -9.06 -2.27 7.55
CA VAL A 139 -7.95 -1.64 8.25
C VAL A 139 -6.85 -2.69 8.39
N VAL A 140 -5.68 -2.39 7.83
CA VAL A 140 -4.50 -3.24 7.92
C VAL A 140 -3.36 -2.53 8.64
N ALA A 141 -2.53 -3.28 9.31
CA ALA A 141 -1.30 -2.82 9.95
C ALA A 141 -0.10 -3.52 9.32
N PHE A 142 1.07 -2.92 9.45
CA PHE A 142 2.31 -3.60 9.07
C PHE A 142 2.51 -4.89 9.87
N ASN A 143 2.91 -5.96 9.18
CA ASN A 143 3.32 -7.21 9.77
C ASN A 143 4.81 -7.45 9.50
N ASN A 144 5.21 -7.69 8.26
CA ASN A 144 6.61 -7.89 7.88
C ASN A 144 7.11 -6.73 7.02
N VAL A 145 7.74 -5.76 7.65
CA VAL A 145 8.33 -4.57 7.01
C VAL A 145 9.72 -4.32 7.59
N ALA A 146 10.55 -3.55 6.88
CA ALA A 146 11.94 -3.31 7.26
C ALA A 146 12.12 -2.74 8.67
N THR A 147 11.15 -1.99 9.17
CA THR A 147 11.16 -1.39 10.52
C THR A 147 10.49 -2.25 11.59
N LYS A 148 9.91 -3.39 11.21
CA LYS A 148 9.25 -4.32 12.13
C LYS A 148 9.74 -5.73 11.83
N GLN A 149 10.89 -6.07 12.34
CA GLN A 149 11.44 -7.41 12.21
C GLN A 149 10.76 -8.35 13.20
N LEU A 150 10.26 -9.48 12.69
CA LEU A 150 9.62 -10.52 13.50
C LEU A 150 10.62 -11.49 14.11
N THR A 151 11.85 -11.51 13.57
CA THR A 151 12.97 -12.30 14.08
C THR A 151 14.08 -11.34 14.52
N GLY A 152 14.56 -11.49 15.74
CA GLY A 152 15.75 -10.76 16.20
C GLY A 152 16.98 -11.07 15.34
N ILE A 153 17.93 -10.17 15.39
CA ILE A 153 19.24 -10.34 14.76
C ILE A 153 20.12 -11.18 15.71
#